data_c6bb79ac30b8821018a262604e044941
#
_entry.id   c6bb79ac30b8821018a262604e044941
#
_cell.length_a   1.000
_cell.length_b   1.000
_cell.length_c   1.000
_cell.angle_alpha   90.00
_cell.angle_beta   90.00
_cell.angle_gamma   90.00
#
_symmetry.space_group_name_H-M   'P 1'
#
loop_
_entity.id
_entity.type
_entity.pdbx_description
1 polymer ?
#
loop_
_entity_poly.entity_id
_entity_poly.type
_entity_poly.pdbx_seq_one_letter_code
_entity_poly.pdbx_strand_id
1 'polypeptide(L)'
;MSYQCTRLALAVLSLGAGCAAHADVTIYGTLLPFVDSYRTTGATVGRPDNAPNQVKSYPGTNVPSMGRESANTSNLGFKGDEDLGDGLKAVWQIESQIGIDGDNSPPSLFATRNTRLGLASARWGTLFAGNWDTPYKAAQIVVNPFVAVNPFDDYLIGNPGFGVPGTTTQSGRINGKADASFSRRQGNSVQYWSPELAGFSLRADYSFGEGRTGANGNTAGINPNIWSASLAYKAGALSLNYAYEQHRDYFGLSQLGGSTGATSTNTRSRDNGNMLVAIYKLPTDTRIGLILERLSYHSDDSAAAAVTNFKRNAWYTLIQQNFGPHEVWASYGRAYAGSCNANGIACSTNGLGAAQWSLGASYGLSSRTKVYGAVYGINNQDSASYVIAGAPVGAASPGASSRGVGAGILHMF
;
A
#
# COMPACT_ATOMS: atom_id res chain seq x y z
N MET A 1 -62.87 12.01 17.90
CA MET A 1 -61.57 11.48 17.47
C MET A 1 -61.11 12.18 16.22
N SER A 2 -60.63 13.43 16.30
CA SER A 2 -60.04 14.11 15.13
C SER A 2 -59.37 15.42 15.53
N TYR A 3 -58.32 15.35 16.38
CA TYR A 3 -57.51 16.54 16.73
C TYR A 3 -56.01 16.26 16.97
N GLN A 4 -55.52 15.12 16.54
CA GLN A 4 -54.07 14.80 16.73
C GLN A 4 -53.25 14.66 15.45
N CYS A 5 -53.84 14.72 14.25
CA CYS A 5 -53.10 14.60 13.00
C CYS A 5 -52.53 15.93 12.43
N THR A 6 -52.95 17.08 12.97
CA THR A 6 -52.59 18.39 12.41
C THR A 6 -51.32 19.01 13.01
N ARG A 7 -50.75 18.43 14.07
CA ARG A 7 -49.52 18.98 14.70
C ARG A 7 -48.21 18.32 14.22
N LEU A 8 -48.27 17.22 13.53
CA LEU A 8 -47.08 16.58 12.96
C LEU A 8 -46.72 17.13 11.56
N ALA A 9 -47.63 17.76 10.85
CA ALA A 9 -47.38 18.31 9.53
C ALA A 9 -46.70 19.70 9.53
N LEU A 10 -46.70 20.43 10.65
CA LEU A 10 -46.07 21.75 10.74
C LEU A 10 -44.60 21.69 11.23
N ALA A 11 -44.17 20.56 11.80
CA ALA A 11 -42.78 20.40 12.27
C ALA A 11 -41.79 19.98 11.17
N VAL A 12 -42.28 19.55 10.00
CA VAL A 12 -41.43 19.12 8.87
C VAL A 12 -41.17 20.27 7.89
N LEU A 13 -41.94 21.37 7.94
CA LEU A 13 -41.75 22.51 7.02
C LEU A 13 -40.85 23.63 7.58
N SER A 14 -40.40 23.56 8.80
CA SER A 14 -39.48 24.57 9.38
C SER A 14 -37.98 24.19 9.27
N LEU A 15 -37.64 23.04 8.69
CA LEU A 15 -36.25 22.63 8.39
C LEU A 15 -35.75 23.06 7.00
N GLY A 16 -36.57 23.82 6.25
CA GLY A 16 -36.26 24.23 4.88
C GLY A 16 -35.66 25.62 4.69
N ALA A 17 -35.30 26.35 5.76
CA ALA A 17 -34.50 27.57 5.64
C ALA A 17 -33.02 27.20 5.88
N GLY A 18 -32.54 26.26 5.07
CA GLY A 18 -31.13 25.91 5.04
C GLY A 18 -30.31 27.08 4.51
N CYS A 19 -29.34 27.52 5.25
CA CYS A 19 -28.19 28.24 4.72
C CYS A 19 -27.82 27.58 3.39
N ALA A 20 -27.66 28.36 2.32
CA ALA A 20 -27.09 27.88 1.08
C ALA A 20 -25.64 27.46 1.38
N ALA A 21 -25.48 26.21 1.80
CA ALA A 21 -24.16 25.62 1.98
C ALA A 21 -23.54 25.51 0.59
N HIS A 22 -22.63 26.41 0.28
CA HIS A 22 -21.81 26.30 -0.91
C HIS A 22 -20.78 25.21 -0.65
N ALA A 23 -21.11 23.98 -1.01
CA ALA A 23 -20.14 22.89 -1.06
C ALA A 23 -19.29 23.08 -2.31
N ASP A 24 -18.08 23.57 -2.16
CA ASP A 24 -17.13 23.65 -3.27
C ASP A 24 -16.68 22.25 -3.66
N VAL A 25 -17.09 21.79 -4.84
CA VAL A 25 -16.65 20.52 -5.41
C VAL A 25 -15.46 20.75 -6.31
N THR A 26 -14.33 20.16 -5.97
CA THR A 26 -13.14 20.13 -6.82
C THR A 26 -13.09 18.82 -7.59
N ILE A 27 -13.00 18.91 -8.91
CA ILE A 27 -12.63 17.79 -9.77
C ILE A 27 -11.11 17.81 -9.90
N TYR A 28 -10.47 16.67 -9.72
CA TYR A 28 -9.03 16.54 -9.85
C TYR A 28 -8.66 15.19 -10.42
N GLY A 29 -7.45 15.09 -10.94
CA GLY A 29 -6.95 13.80 -11.39
C GLY A 29 -5.49 13.85 -11.80
N THR A 30 -4.98 12.66 -12.08
CA THR A 30 -3.63 12.45 -12.60
C THR A 30 -3.70 11.45 -13.74
N LEU A 31 -3.11 11.79 -14.87
CA LEU A 31 -2.84 10.86 -15.97
C LEU A 31 -1.35 10.56 -15.96
N LEU A 32 -1.00 9.29 -15.94
CA LEU A 32 0.38 8.82 -15.75
C LEU A 32 0.69 7.61 -16.66
N PRO A 33 0.52 7.73 -18.00
CA PRO A 33 0.94 6.68 -18.92
C PRO A 33 2.45 6.52 -18.92
N PHE A 34 2.88 5.28 -19.02
CA PHE A 34 4.29 4.89 -19.12
C PHE A 34 4.45 3.76 -20.13
N VAL A 35 5.30 3.95 -21.10
CA VAL A 35 5.66 2.94 -22.10
C VAL A 35 7.05 2.44 -21.79
N ASP A 36 7.20 1.14 -21.64
CA ASP A 36 8.49 0.53 -21.34
C ASP A 36 8.74 -0.77 -22.11
N SER A 37 10.02 -1.13 -22.18
CA SER A 37 10.46 -2.48 -22.51
C SER A 37 10.78 -3.21 -21.20
N TYR A 38 10.08 -4.30 -20.93
CA TYR A 38 10.15 -5.08 -19.70
C TYR A 38 10.53 -6.53 -19.97
N ARG A 39 11.31 -7.13 -19.04
CA ARG A 39 11.61 -8.57 -19.09
C ARG A 39 11.92 -9.11 -17.70
N THR A 40 11.83 -10.45 -17.54
CA THR A 40 12.37 -11.16 -16.37
C THR A 40 13.33 -12.26 -16.80
N THR A 41 14.30 -12.56 -15.94
CA THR A 41 15.28 -13.64 -16.14
C THR A 41 15.57 -14.32 -14.81
N GLY A 42 16.07 -15.57 -14.86
CA GLY A 42 16.51 -16.29 -13.66
C GLY A 42 15.39 -16.91 -12.84
N ALA A 43 14.17 -17.06 -13.40
CA ALA A 43 13.07 -17.75 -12.75
C ALA A 43 13.47 -19.18 -12.40
N THR A 44 13.16 -19.60 -11.16
CA THR A 44 13.40 -20.94 -10.64
C THR A 44 12.08 -21.66 -10.37
N VAL A 45 12.14 -22.97 -10.15
CA VAL A 45 10.98 -23.79 -9.73
C VAL A 45 10.76 -23.77 -8.21
N GLY A 46 11.41 -22.88 -7.49
CA GLY A 46 11.43 -22.81 -6.05
C GLY A 46 12.84 -23.02 -5.50
N ARG A 47 12.93 -23.20 -4.21
CA ARG A 47 14.21 -23.29 -3.52
C ARG A 47 15.04 -24.51 -3.92
N PRO A 48 16.35 -24.36 -4.23
CA PRO A 48 17.19 -25.46 -4.67
C PRO A 48 17.48 -26.51 -3.59
N ASP A 49 17.36 -26.19 -2.33
CA ASP A 49 17.77 -27.02 -1.20
C ASP A 49 16.66 -27.91 -0.64
N ASN A 50 15.52 -28.03 -1.31
CA ASN A 50 14.38 -28.88 -0.93
C ASN A 50 13.94 -28.78 0.55
N ALA A 51 14.18 -27.65 1.20
CA ALA A 51 13.74 -27.46 2.56
C ALA A 51 12.20 -27.43 2.63
N PRO A 52 11.58 -28.12 3.60
CA PRO A 52 10.15 -28.45 3.57
C PRO A 52 9.21 -27.24 3.74
N ASN A 53 9.70 -26.10 4.07
CA ASN A 53 8.94 -24.87 4.32
C ASN A 53 9.25 -23.77 3.33
N GLN A 54 9.20 -24.11 2.06
CA GLN A 54 9.58 -23.27 0.96
C GLN A 54 8.46 -22.34 0.50
N VAL A 55 8.87 -21.26 -0.18
CA VAL A 55 8.00 -20.48 -1.06
C VAL A 55 7.24 -21.44 -1.96
N LYS A 56 5.92 -21.29 -2.03
CA LYS A 56 5.09 -22.12 -2.93
C LYS A 56 5.67 -22.03 -4.34
N SER A 57 6.07 -23.16 -4.89
CA SER A 57 6.63 -23.28 -6.22
C SER A 57 5.59 -22.90 -7.26
N TYR A 58 5.84 -21.85 -8.00
CA TYR A 58 5.22 -21.67 -9.31
C TYR A 58 6.17 -22.25 -10.35
N PRO A 59 5.67 -22.77 -11.48
CA PRO A 59 6.56 -23.14 -12.59
C PRO A 59 7.42 -21.92 -12.92
N GLY A 60 8.74 -22.06 -12.85
CA GLY A 60 9.66 -20.98 -13.09
C GLY A 60 9.53 -20.45 -14.52
N THR A 61 8.84 -19.33 -14.68
CA THR A 61 8.56 -18.73 -15.98
C THR A 61 9.24 -17.38 -16.07
N ASN A 62 10.14 -17.22 -17.01
CA ASN A 62 10.66 -15.91 -17.37
C ASN A 62 9.68 -15.21 -18.32
N VAL A 63 9.50 -13.91 -18.14
CA VAL A 63 8.80 -13.06 -19.08
C VAL A 63 9.80 -12.62 -20.15
N PRO A 64 9.56 -12.93 -21.44
CA PRO A 64 10.41 -12.46 -22.53
C PRO A 64 10.41 -10.94 -22.63
N SER A 65 11.38 -10.36 -23.33
CA SER A 65 11.38 -8.92 -23.59
C SER A 65 10.11 -8.52 -24.34
N MET A 66 9.34 -7.61 -23.76
CA MET A 66 8.08 -7.13 -24.32
C MET A 66 7.92 -5.64 -24.11
N GLY A 67 7.26 -4.97 -25.05
CA GLY A 67 6.77 -3.61 -24.86
C GLY A 67 5.49 -3.63 -24.01
N ARG A 68 5.36 -2.68 -23.11
CA ARG A 68 4.14 -2.45 -22.32
C ARG A 68 3.78 -0.99 -22.37
N GLU A 69 2.49 -0.72 -22.32
CA GLU A 69 1.92 0.52 -21.83
C GLU A 69 1.31 0.24 -20.46
N SER A 70 1.40 1.17 -19.55
CA SER A 70 0.82 1.07 -18.21
C SER A 70 0.19 2.39 -17.83
N ALA A 71 -1.07 2.35 -17.39
CA ALA A 71 -1.76 3.51 -16.84
C ALA A 71 -1.24 3.90 -15.44
N ASN A 72 -0.41 3.06 -14.83
CA ASN A 72 0.10 3.20 -13.47
C ASN A 72 -1.02 3.54 -12.46
N THR A 73 -0.88 4.65 -11.73
CA THR A 73 -1.90 5.13 -10.78
C THR A 73 -2.74 6.27 -11.34
N SER A 74 -2.98 6.29 -12.64
CA SER A 74 -3.91 7.24 -13.26
C SER A 74 -5.25 7.21 -12.54
N ASN A 75 -5.79 8.38 -12.21
CA ASN A 75 -6.98 8.50 -11.37
C ASN A 75 -7.79 9.74 -11.73
N LEU A 76 -9.06 9.68 -11.37
CA LEU A 76 -10.03 10.78 -11.37
C LEU A 76 -10.69 10.82 -10.00
N GLY A 77 -10.82 12.01 -9.44
CA GLY A 77 -11.42 12.19 -8.14
C GLY A 77 -12.28 13.44 -8.04
N PHE A 78 -13.17 13.39 -7.05
CA PHE A 78 -14.02 14.48 -6.61
C PHE A 78 -13.78 14.66 -5.12
N LYS A 79 -13.64 15.90 -4.68
CA LYS A 79 -13.51 16.21 -3.25
C LYS A 79 -14.19 17.52 -2.94
N GLY A 80 -14.58 17.68 -1.69
CA GLY A 80 -15.18 18.91 -1.22
C GLY A 80 -15.23 18.97 0.28
N ASP A 81 -15.59 20.13 0.77
CA ASP A 81 -15.91 20.36 2.17
C ASP A 81 -17.13 21.25 2.31
N GLU A 82 -17.81 21.14 3.44
CA GLU A 82 -18.93 21.95 3.86
C GLU A 82 -18.64 22.51 5.24
N ASP A 83 -18.80 23.82 5.42
CA ASP A 83 -18.65 24.47 6.72
C ASP A 83 -19.91 24.19 7.56
N LEU A 84 -19.71 23.57 8.73
CA LEU A 84 -20.79 23.25 9.67
C LEU A 84 -20.89 24.28 10.82
N GLY A 85 -20.06 25.33 10.79
CA GLY A 85 -19.96 26.32 11.86
C GLY A 85 -18.94 25.95 12.93
N ASP A 86 -18.59 26.91 13.77
CA ASP A 86 -17.66 26.77 14.90
C ASP A 86 -16.29 26.15 14.55
N GLY A 87 -15.85 26.29 13.31
CA GLY A 87 -14.59 25.73 12.81
C GLY A 87 -14.63 24.23 12.56
N LEU A 88 -15.83 23.65 12.48
CA LEU A 88 -16.08 22.26 12.09
C LEU A 88 -16.49 22.21 10.62
N LYS A 89 -15.93 21.25 9.88
CA LYS A 89 -16.26 20.98 8.47
C LYS A 89 -16.61 19.52 8.26
N ALA A 90 -17.60 19.25 7.40
CA ALA A 90 -17.73 17.95 6.76
C ALA A 90 -16.75 17.91 5.59
N VAL A 91 -15.97 16.82 5.48
CA VAL A 91 -14.98 16.63 4.41
C VAL A 91 -15.23 15.32 3.70
N TRP A 92 -15.17 15.32 2.38
CA TRP A 92 -15.39 14.12 1.59
C TRP A 92 -14.45 14.05 0.39
N GLN A 93 -14.21 12.84 -0.07
CA GLN A 93 -13.44 12.55 -1.28
C GLN A 93 -13.90 11.22 -1.87
N ILE A 94 -14.01 11.16 -3.19
CA ILE A 94 -14.25 9.94 -3.96
C ILE A 94 -13.19 9.90 -5.05
N GLU A 95 -12.39 8.83 -5.12
CA GLU A 95 -11.33 8.68 -6.11
C GLU A 95 -11.41 7.30 -6.75
N SER A 96 -11.31 7.27 -8.08
CA SER A 96 -11.30 6.04 -8.87
C SER A 96 -10.00 5.94 -9.68
N GLN A 97 -9.48 4.74 -9.79
CA GLN A 97 -8.44 4.45 -10.76
C GLN A 97 -9.05 4.42 -12.15
N ILE A 98 -8.33 4.95 -13.13
CA ILE A 98 -8.69 4.90 -14.54
C ILE A 98 -7.61 4.18 -15.32
N GLY A 99 -7.99 3.17 -16.11
CA GLY A 99 -7.13 2.46 -17.05
C GLY A 99 -7.16 3.16 -18.40
N ILE A 100 -6.20 4.02 -18.65
CA ILE A 100 -6.09 4.73 -19.94
C ILE A 100 -5.42 3.88 -21.02
N ASP A 101 -4.81 2.76 -20.61
CA ASP A 101 -4.15 1.75 -21.46
C ASP A 101 -5.15 0.72 -22.04
N GLY A 102 -6.41 0.75 -21.60
CA GLY A 102 -7.41 -0.21 -22.06
C GLY A 102 -7.22 -1.64 -21.54
N ASP A 103 -6.13 -1.92 -20.83
CA ASP A 103 -5.88 -3.22 -20.23
C ASP A 103 -6.79 -3.39 -19.00
N ASN A 104 -7.67 -4.35 -19.10
CA ASN A 104 -8.50 -4.99 -18.08
C ASN A 104 -8.29 -4.49 -16.63
N SER A 105 -8.43 -3.20 -16.43
CA SER A 105 -8.78 -2.72 -15.10
C SER A 105 -10.01 -3.52 -14.67
N PRO A 106 -10.04 -4.04 -13.45
CA PRO A 106 -11.18 -4.79 -12.99
C PRO A 106 -12.42 -4.00 -13.30
N PRO A 107 -13.52 -4.63 -13.72
CA PRO A 107 -14.69 -3.93 -14.21
C PRO A 107 -15.06 -2.85 -13.22
N SER A 108 -14.91 -1.63 -13.64
CA SER A 108 -15.41 -0.36 -13.14
C SER A 108 -16.12 -0.42 -11.78
N LEU A 109 -15.37 -0.60 -10.70
CA LEU A 109 -15.86 -0.21 -9.41
C LEU A 109 -15.50 1.27 -9.23
N PHE A 110 -16.51 2.10 -9.08
CA PHE A 110 -16.35 3.49 -8.66
C PHE A 110 -15.79 3.54 -7.24
N ALA A 111 -15.00 4.56 -6.89
CA ALA A 111 -14.41 4.70 -5.56
C ALA A 111 -13.36 3.64 -5.18
N THR A 112 -12.57 3.21 -6.15
CA THR A 112 -11.56 2.15 -5.95
C THR A 112 -10.31 2.62 -5.20
N ARG A 113 -10.12 3.95 -5.10
CA ARG A 113 -8.94 4.57 -4.48
C ARG A 113 -9.32 5.29 -3.18
N ASN A 114 -8.58 6.32 -2.79
CA ASN A 114 -8.77 7.05 -1.55
C ASN A 114 -10.14 7.74 -1.50
N THR A 115 -11.08 7.12 -0.79
CA THR A 115 -12.47 7.56 -0.67
C THR A 115 -12.83 7.65 0.79
N ARG A 116 -13.41 8.79 1.21
CA ARG A 116 -13.75 9.05 2.60
C ARG A 116 -14.91 10.01 2.77
N LEU A 117 -15.56 9.94 3.92
CA LEU A 117 -16.43 10.96 4.49
C LEU A 117 -16.06 11.15 5.95
N GLY A 118 -15.97 12.38 6.42
CA GLY A 118 -15.61 12.64 7.81
C GLY A 118 -15.78 14.08 8.24
N LEU A 119 -15.29 14.37 9.43
CA LEU A 119 -15.31 15.67 10.07
C LEU A 119 -13.89 16.18 10.27
N ALA A 120 -13.65 17.44 9.99
CA ALA A 120 -12.36 18.10 10.16
C ALA A 120 -12.50 19.39 11.00
N SER A 121 -11.52 19.62 11.84
CA SER A 121 -11.39 20.84 12.63
C SER A 121 -9.91 21.19 12.82
N ALA A 122 -9.56 22.46 12.73
CA ALA A 122 -8.20 22.93 13.01
C ALA A 122 -7.75 22.58 14.45
N ARG A 123 -8.67 22.48 15.39
CA ARG A 123 -8.39 22.18 16.81
C ARG A 123 -8.29 20.68 17.07
N TRP A 124 -9.15 19.89 16.46
CA TRP A 124 -9.31 18.47 16.79
C TRP A 124 -8.68 17.55 15.75
N GLY A 125 -8.31 18.07 14.57
CA GLY A 125 -7.85 17.26 13.46
C GLY A 125 -9.00 16.72 12.62
N THR A 126 -8.76 15.59 11.94
CA THR A 126 -9.73 15.00 11.01
C THR A 126 -10.03 13.57 11.41
N LEU A 127 -11.31 13.25 11.58
CA LEU A 127 -11.82 11.89 11.77
C LEU A 127 -12.70 11.51 10.59
N PHE A 128 -12.43 10.38 9.94
CA PHE A 128 -13.19 9.95 8.78
C PHE A 128 -13.28 8.42 8.69
N ALA A 129 -14.28 7.96 7.96
CA ALA A 129 -14.44 6.56 7.58
C ALA A 129 -14.36 6.40 6.07
N GLY A 130 -13.92 5.22 5.61
CA GLY A 130 -13.87 4.90 4.19
C GLY A 130 -12.84 3.86 3.79
N ASN A 131 -12.35 4.00 2.56
CA ASN A 131 -11.27 3.23 1.96
C ASN A 131 -10.07 4.16 1.74
N TRP A 132 -8.98 3.95 2.47
CA TRP A 132 -7.84 4.89 2.43
C TRP A 132 -6.50 4.16 2.59
N ASP A 133 -5.44 4.79 2.08
CA ASP A 133 -4.08 4.31 2.34
C ASP A 133 -3.81 4.31 3.85
N THR A 134 -3.33 3.19 4.38
CA THR A 134 -2.98 3.10 5.79
C THR A 134 -1.88 4.10 6.16
N PRO A 135 -1.80 4.55 7.41
CA PRO A 135 -0.68 5.39 7.88
C PRO A 135 0.71 4.83 7.56
N TYR A 136 0.85 3.50 7.55
CA TYR A 136 2.08 2.81 7.17
C TYR A 136 2.43 3.07 5.70
N LYS A 137 1.51 2.77 4.78
CA LYS A 137 1.70 3.05 3.35
C LYS A 137 1.89 4.54 3.07
N ALA A 138 1.13 5.41 3.73
CA ALA A 138 1.26 6.85 3.58
C ALA A 138 2.66 7.36 3.98
N ALA A 139 3.30 6.72 4.98
CA ALA A 139 4.68 7.01 5.36
C ALA A 139 5.70 6.49 4.35
N GLN A 140 5.43 5.35 3.71
CA GLN A 140 6.30 4.71 2.72
C GLN A 140 6.42 5.55 1.44
N ILE A 141 5.29 5.87 0.81
CA ILE A 141 5.24 6.45 -0.54
C ILE A 141 5.88 7.83 -0.68
N VAL A 142 6.12 8.53 0.43
CA VAL A 142 6.74 9.87 0.38
C VAL A 142 8.21 9.84 -0.02
N VAL A 143 8.87 8.68 -0.01
CA VAL A 143 10.26 8.53 -0.44
C VAL A 143 10.37 8.34 -1.95
N ASN A 144 9.32 7.88 -2.63
CA ASN A 144 9.33 7.66 -4.07
C ASN A 144 9.56 8.96 -4.88
N PRO A 145 10.13 8.89 -6.10
CA PRO A 145 10.38 10.07 -6.94
C PRO A 145 9.12 10.86 -7.24
N PHE A 146 8.04 10.16 -7.59
CA PHE A 146 6.70 10.73 -7.74
C PHE A 146 5.79 10.19 -6.63
N VAL A 147 4.83 11.01 -6.16
CA VAL A 147 3.80 10.54 -5.22
C VAL A 147 2.73 9.75 -5.98
N ALA A 148 3.17 8.77 -6.76
CA ALA A 148 2.34 7.90 -7.59
C ALA A 148 3.07 6.56 -7.74
N VAL A 149 2.35 5.45 -7.92
CA VAL A 149 2.97 4.14 -8.11
C VAL A 149 3.46 4.00 -9.55
N ASN A 150 4.75 3.78 -9.70
CA ASN A 150 5.45 3.61 -10.96
C ASN A 150 6.28 2.33 -10.94
N PRO A 151 6.71 1.78 -12.09
CA PRO A 151 7.54 0.57 -12.13
C PRO A 151 8.89 0.68 -11.41
N PHE A 152 9.33 1.90 -11.08
CA PHE A 152 10.60 2.18 -10.42
C PHE A 152 10.49 2.56 -8.93
N ASP A 153 9.31 2.41 -8.31
CA ASP A 153 9.08 2.68 -6.89
C ASP A 153 9.59 1.55 -5.98
N ASP A 154 9.50 1.74 -4.68
CA ASP A 154 10.07 0.90 -3.61
C ASP A 154 9.31 -0.42 -3.34
N TYR A 155 9.29 -1.35 -4.28
CA TYR A 155 8.54 -2.62 -4.16
C TYR A 155 9.09 -3.63 -3.13
N LEU A 156 10.28 -3.38 -2.57
CA LEU A 156 10.84 -4.20 -1.50
C LEU A 156 10.22 -3.88 -0.14
N ILE A 157 9.74 -2.64 0.03
CA ILE A 157 9.17 -2.16 1.28
C ILE A 157 7.71 -2.59 1.39
N GLY A 158 7.28 -3.00 2.57
CA GLY A 158 5.94 -3.52 2.81
C GLY A 158 5.69 -4.95 2.33
N ASN A 159 6.65 -5.60 1.68
CA ASN A 159 6.49 -6.94 1.10
C ASN A 159 7.51 -7.94 1.66
N PRO A 160 7.11 -9.19 1.99
CA PRO A 160 8.00 -10.17 2.60
C PRO A 160 8.87 -10.95 1.61
N GLY A 161 8.65 -10.81 0.29
CA GLY A 161 9.36 -11.55 -0.75
C GLY A 161 8.78 -12.91 -1.10
N PHE A 162 7.61 -13.23 -0.58
CA PHE A 162 6.82 -14.40 -0.94
C PHE A 162 5.34 -14.02 -1.08
N GLY A 163 4.57 -14.86 -1.77
CA GLY A 163 3.16 -14.60 -2.06
C GLY A 163 2.97 -13.64 -3.22
N VAL A 164 1.73 -13.26 -3.47
CA VAL A 164 1.39 -12.26 -4.49
C VAL A 164 1.37 -10.89 -3.82
N PRO A 165 2.29 -9.97 -4.18
CA PRO A 165 2.29 -8.64 -3.60
C PRO A 165 1.01 -7.90 -3.94
N GLY A 166 0.45 -7.23 -2.93
CA GLY A 166 -0.45 -6.12 -3.16
C GLY A 166 -1.73 -6.39 -3.93
N THR A 167 -2.32 -7.57 -3.81
CA THR A 167 -3.74 -7.63 -4.10
C THR A 167 -4.42 -6.85 -2.99
N THR A 168 -4.80 -5.62 -3.30
CA THR A 168 -5.69 -4.81 -2.48
C THR A 168 -7.05 -5.50 -2.40
N THR A 169 -7.10 -6.62 -1.69
CA THR A 169 -8.38 -7.21 -1.32
C THR A 169 -8.93 -6.31 -0.23
N GLN A 170 -9.94 -5.57 -0.58
CA GLN A 170 -10.61 -4.53 0.20
C GLN A 170 -11.18 -5.01 1.51
N SER A 171 -11.16 -6.26 1.76
CA SER A 171 -11.71 -6.84 2.98
C SER A 171 -10.70 -7.85 3.49
N GLY A 172 -10.41 -7.83 4.76
CA GLY A 172 -9.81 -8.95 5.48
C GLY A 172 -10.62 -10.24 5.32
N ARG A 173 -11.13 -10.47 4.13
CA ARG A 173 -11.85 -11.68 3.78
C ARG A 173 -10.84 -12.78 3.66
N ILE A 174 -10.95 -13.70 4.58
CA ILE A 174 -10.35 -15.02 4.51
C ILE A 174 -11.06 -15.83 3.41
N ASN A 175 -10.96 -15.38 2.18
CA ASN A 175 -11.41 -16.14 1.01
C ASN A 175 -10.22 -16.87 0.39
N GLY A 176 -9.41 -17.53 1.23
CA GLY A 176 -8.28 -18.31 0.75
C GLY A 176 -7.11 -17.49 0.20
N LYS A 177 -7.12 -16.15 0.35
CA LYS A 177 -6.03 -15.26 -0.05
C LYS A 177 -5.47 -14.59 1.20
N ALA A 178 -4.41 -15.15 1.71
CA ALA A 178 -3.60 -14.51 2.72
C ALA A 178 -2.83 -13.35 2.09
N ASP A 179 -3.04 -12.15 2.61
CA ASP A 179 -2.32 -10.96 2.19
C ASP A 179 -1.16 -10.69 3.15
N ALA A 180 0.05 -10.84 2.66
CA ALA A 180 1.26 -10.64 3.43
C ALA A 180 1.83 -9.21 3.34
N SER A 181 1.21 -8.32 2.54
CA SER A 181 1.73 -6.97 2.28
C SER A 181 1.24 -5.95 3.28
N PHE A 182 2.14 -5.06 3.70
CA PHE A 182 1.87 -3.86 4.51
C PHE A 182 1.69 -2.59 3.66
N SER A 183 2.09 -2.61 2.39
CA SER A 183 1.88 -1.48 1.47
C SER A 183 0.47 -1.51 0.90
N ARG A 184 -0.54 -1.10 1.69
CA ARG A 184 -1.94 -1.33 1.36
C ARG A 184 -2.85 -0.13 1.53
N ARG A 185 -3.93 -0.11 0.76
CA ARG A 185 -5.13 0.68 1.02
C ARG A 185 -6.13 -0.22 1.71
N GLN A 186 -6.77 0.30 2.75
CA GLN A 186 -7.66 -0.48 3.58
C GLN A 186 -9.06 0.11 3.59
N GLY A 187 -10.05 -0.70 3.21
CA GLY A 187 -11.46 -0.40 3.36
C GLY A 187 -12.00 -0.76 4.75
N ASN A 188 -13.26 -0.45 5.00
CA ASN A 188 -13.92 -0.69 6.29
C ASN A 188 -13.12 -0.11 7.45
N SER A 189 -12.57 1.08 7.28
CA SER A 189 -11.67 1.68 8.24
C SER A 189 -12.16 3.03 8.74
N VAL A 190 -11.71 3.37 9.94
CA VAL A 190 -11.84 4.69 10.54
C VAL A 190 -10.44 5.21 10.80
N GLN A 191 -10.15 6.40 10.27
CA GLN A 191 -8.86 7.05 10.46
C GLN A 191 -8.99 8.37 11.18
N TYR A 192 -7.98 8.66 12.01
CA TYR A 192 -7.80 9.94 12.67
C TYR A 192 -6.46 10.56 12.24
N TRP A 193 -6.48 11.84 11.89
CA TRP A 193 -5.30 12.66 11.61
C TRP A 193 -5.27 13.84 12.58
N SER A 194 -4.25 13.93 13.41
CA SER A 194 -4.11 15.05 14.33
C SER A 194 -3.76 16.36 13.60
N PRO A 195 -4.01 17.50 14.22
CA PRO A 195 -3.33 18.72 13.86
C PRO A 195 -1.81 18.57 14.04
N GLU A 196 -1.03 19.40 13.36
CA GLU A 196 0.40 19.52 13.62
C GLU A 196 0.62 20.38 14.89
N LEU A 197 1.36 19.86 15.86
CA LEU A 197 1.71 20.53 17.10
C LEU A 197 3.25 20.49 17.30
N ALA A 198 3.89 21.63 17.30
CA ALA A 198 5.34 21.76 17.46
C ALA A 198 6.14 20.87 16.48
N GLY A 199 5.66 20.73 15.24
CA GLY A 199 6.25 19.88 14.22
C GLY A 199 5.83 18.41 14.28
N PHE A 200 5.09 17.97 15.30
CA PHE A 200 4.59 16.61 15.41
C PHE A 200 3.18 16.46 14.82
N SER A 201 2.93 15.36 14.13
CA SER A 201 1.59 14.95 13.71
C SER A 201 1.42 13.44 13.79
N LEU A 202 0.21 13.00 14.16
CA LEU A 202 -0.16 11.59 14.33
C LEU A 202 -1.22 11.22 13.29
N ARG A 203 -1.10 10.02 12.73
CA ARG A 203 -2.20 9.35 12.02
C ARG A 203 -2.44 7.99 12.66
N ALA A 204 -3.69 7.61 12.79
CA ALA A 204 -4.10 6.31 13.29
C ALA A 204 -5.25 5.78 12.46
N ASP A 205 -5.26 4.48 12.20
CA ASP A 205 -6.26 3.75 11.43
C ASP A 205 -6.66 2.47 12.15
N TYR A 206 -7.93 2.17 12.12
CA TYR A 206 -8.46 0.88 12.52
C TYR A 206 -9.42 0.36 11.45
N SER A 207 -9.13 -0.82 10.92
CA SER A 207 -10.02 -1.51 10.00
C SER A 207 -10.78 -2.63 10.71
N PHE A 208 -12.10 -2.58 10.54
CA PHE A 208 -13.02 -3.55 11.13
C PHE A 208 -12.99 -4.88 10.36
N GLY A 209 -13.00 -5.97 11.13
CA GLY A 209 -12.98 -7.33 10.57
C GLY A 209 -14.35 -7.81 10.12
N GLU A 210 -14.78 -7.46 8.93
CA GLU A 210 -16.01 -8.01 8.34
C GLU A 210 -15.86 -9.50 7.97
N GLY A 211 -14.63 -10.03 7.99
CA GLY A 211 -14.32 -11.45 7.76
C GLY A 211 -14.42 -12.31 9.03
N ARG A 212 -15.01 -11.79 10.13
CA ARG A 212 -15.19 -12.57 11.36
C ARG A 212 -16.03 -13.80 11.08
N THR A 213 -15.47 -14.98 11.37
CA THR A 213 -16.18 -16.26 11.26
C THR A 213 -16.67 -16.71 12.63
N GLY A 214 -17.81 -17.30 12.71
CA GLY A 214 -18.39 -17.78 13.98
C GLY A 214 -19.88 -18.11 13.89
N ALA A 215 -20.58 -17.56 12.88
CA ALA A 215 -22.03 -17.76 12.77
C ALA A 215 -22.43 -19.00 11.97
N ASN A 216 -21.55 -19.60 11.16
CA ASN A 216 -21.88 -20.67 10.20
C ASN A 216 -20.96 -21.90 10.31
N GLY A 217 -20.54 -22.26 11.52
CA GLY A 217 -19.86 -23.55 11.75
C GLY A 217 -18.40 -23.62 11.28
N ASN A 218 -17.84 -22.56 10.73
CA ASN A 218 -16.43 -22.49 10.37
C ASN A 218 -15.64 -21.65 11.37
N THR A 219 -14.70 -22.29 12.01
CA THR A 219 -13.58 -21.75 12.80
C THR A 219 -13.97 -20.64 13.77
N ALA A 220 -14.50 -21.03 14.92
CA ALA A 220 -14.72 -20.12 16.04
C ALA A 220 -13.44 -19.34 16.37
N GLY A 221 -13.53 -18.03 16.40
CA GLY A 221 -12.50 -17.18 16.97
C GLY A 221 -11.64 -16.37 16.01
N ILE A 222 -11.73 -16.53 14.68
CA ILE A 222 -11.02 -15.67 13.74
C ILE A 222 -11.68 -14.28 13.69
N ASN A 223 -10.88 -13.23 13.85
CA ASN A 223 -11.33 -11.84 13.84
C ASN A 223 -10.32 -10.94 13.10
N PRO A 224 -10.33 -10.94 11.76
CA PRO A 224 -9.41 -10.15 10.98
C PRO A 224 -9.59 -8.66 11.29
N ASN A 225 -8.52 -8.00 11.63
CA ASN A 225 -8.50 -6.55 11.81
C ASN A 225 -7.10 -6.01 11.58
N ILE A 226 -7.02 -4.70 11.27
CA ILE A 226 -5.77 -3.98 11.07
C ILE A 226 -5.74 -2.77 12.00
N TRP A 227 -4.59 -2.56 12.62
CA TRP A 227 -4.20 -1.33 13.28
C TRP A 227 -3.01 -0.75 12.54
N SER A 228 -3.08 0.51 12.18
CA SER A 228 -1.96 1.24 11.59
C SER A 228 -1.84 2.61 12.25
N ALA A 229 -0.61 3.01 12.55
CA ALA A 229 -0.36 4.33 13.11
C ALA A 229 0.98 4.89 12.59
N SER A 230 1.08 6.21 12.47
CA SER A 230 2.34 6.87 12.17
C SER A 230 2.48 8.17 12.95
N LEU A 231 3.69 8.41 13.46
CA LEU A 231 4.08 9.66 14.11
C LEU A 231 5.14 10.35 13.25
N ALA A 232 4.78 11.50 12.73
CA ALA A 232 5.69 12.33 11.94
C ALA A 232 6.21 13.51 12.74
N TYR A 233 7.46 13.89 12.47
CA TYR A 233 8.12 15.08 13.01
C TYR A 233 8.80 15.85 11.90
N LYS A 234 8.56 17.15 11.83
CA LYS A 234 9.18 18.07 10.87
C LYS A 234 9.92 19.17 11.60
N ALA A 235 11.18 19.36 11.24
CA ALA A 235 12.03 20.44 11.76
C ALA A 235 12.93 20.97 10.64
N GLY A 236 12.59 22.13 10.09
CA GLY A 236 13.33 22.74 8.97
C GLY A 236 13.44 21.80 7.77
N ALA A 237 14.66 21.41 7.43
CA ALA A 237 14.97 20.53 6.31
C ALA A 237 14.71 19.03 6.58
N LEU A 238 14.56 18.65 7.85
CA LEU A 238 14.40 17.26 8.29
C LEU A 238 12.92 16.90 8.46
N SER A 239 12.53 15.77 7.89
CA SER A 239 11.25 15.10 8.17
C SER A 239 11.53 13.66 8.60
N LEU A 240 11.00 13.28 9.74
CA LEU A 240 11.04 11.91 10.26
C LEU A 240 9.61 11.39 10.35
N ASN A 241 9.43 10.09 10.10
CA ASN A 241 8.14 9.43 10.29
C ASN A 241 8.38 8.00 10.76
N TYR A 242 7.85 7.64 11.91
CA TYR A 242 7.80 6.26 12.37
C TYR A 242 6.40 5.72 12.12
N ALA A 243 6.30 4.58 11.46
CA ALA A 243 5.03 3.92 11.16
C ALA A 243 5.03 2.49 11.69
N TYR A 244 3.90 2.11 12.25
CA TYR A 244 3.60 0.76 12.74
C TYR A 244 2.29 0.29 12.16
N GLU A 245 2.25 -0.98 11.72
CA GLU A 245 1.02 -1.64 11.29
C GLU A 245 0.98 -3.07 11.80
N GLN A 246 -0.20 -3.51 12.25
CA GLN A 246 -0.46 -4.86 12.72
C GLN A 246 -1.67 -5.44 12.00
N HIS A 247 -1.50 -6.61 11.42
CA HIS A 247 -2.58 -7.44 10.91
C HIS A 247 -2.84 -8.59 11.87
N ARG A 248 -4.08 -8.78 12.26
CA ARG A 248 -4.53 -9.95 13.04
C ARG A 248 -5.37 -10.83 12.15
N ASP A 249 -5.09 -12.13 12.19
CA ASP A 249 -5.81 -13.17 11.45
C ASP A 249 -5.84 -12.96 9.91
N TYR A 250 -4.76 -12.40 9.35
CA TYR A 250 -4.54 -12.25 7.91
C TYR A 250 -3.69 -13.39 7.31
N PHE A 251 -3.03 -14.18 8.16
CA PHE A 251 -2.30 -15.38 7.78
C PHE A 251 -1.23 -15.18 6.70
N GLY A 252 -0.47 -14.09 6.78
CA GLY A 252 0.60 -13.79 5.82
C GLY A 252 1.59 -14.92 5.62
N LEU A 253 1.90 -15.71 6.67
CA LEU A 253 2.76 -16.89 6.59
C LEU A 253 2.22 -18.02 5.71
N SER A 254 0.91 -18.07 5.42
CA SER A 254 0.36 -19.10 4.53
C SER A 254 0.90 -19.02 3.10
N GLN A 255 1.52 -17.91 2.74
CA GLN A 255 2.20 -17.73 1.46
C GLN A 255 3.63 -18.29 1.48
N LEU A 256 4.22 -18.49 2.64
CA LEU A 256 5.48 -19.21 2.82
C LEU A 256 5.16 -20.69 3.03
N GLY A 257 5.72 -21.57 2.20
CA GLY A 257 5.37 -22.99 2.20
C GLY A 257 5.42 -23.64 3.59
N GLY A 258 4.54 -24.60 3.84
CA GLY A 258 4.43 -25.34 5.10
C GLY A 258 3.55 -24.72 6.18
N SER A 259 3.04 -23.50 6.00
CA SER A 259 2.04 -22.97 6.91
C SER A 259 0.64 -23.22 6.37
N THR A 260 -0.29 -23.55 7.27
CA THR A 260 -1.71 -23.66 6.91
C THR A 260 -2.35 -22.29 6.97
N GLY A 261 -3.19 -21.98 6.00
CA GLY A 261 -4.11 -20.85 6.10
C GLY A 261 -5.14 -21.12 7.21
N ALA A 262 -6.10 -20.25 7.34
CA ALA A 262 -7.19 -20.28 8.33
C ALA A 262 -8.09 -21.56 8.32
N THR A 263 -7.56 -22.70 7.94
CA THR A 263 -8.30 -23.97 7.86
C THR A 263 -8.33 -24.74 9.19
N SER A 264 -7.48 -24.38 10.14
CA SER A 264 -7.47 -24.97 11.49
C SER A 264 -8.37 -24.18 12.43
N THR A 265 -9.22 -24.87 13.17
CA THR A 265 -10.23 -24.30 14.07
C THR A 265 -9.68 -23.42 15.19
N ASN A 266 -8.38 -23.46 15.46
CA ASN A 266 -7.75 -22.74 16.57
C ASN A 266 -6.53 -21.91 16.16
N THR A 267 -6.20 -21.84 14.88
CA THR A 267 -5.04 -21.07 14.42
C THR A 267 -5.34 -19.59 14.40
N ARG A 268 -4.44 -18.81 14.97
CA ARG A 268 -4.46 -17.35 14.94
C ARG A 268 -3.18 -16.84 14.26
N SER A 269 -3.23 -15.65 13.72
CA SER A 269 -2.04 -15.01 13.17
C SER A 269 -1.89 -13.55 13.61
N ARG A 270 -0.64 -13.11 13.62
CA ARG A 270 -0.29 -11.72 13.89
C ARG A 270 0.92 -11.34 13.07
N ASP A 271 0.71 -10.40 12.16
CA ASP A 271 1.77 -9.86 11.32
C ASP A 271 2.03 -8.40 11.72
N ASN A 272 3.29 -7.98 11.83
CA ASN A 272 3.66 -6.63 12.26
C ASN A 272 4.68 -6.03 11.29
N GLY A 273 4.44 -4.78 10.90
CA GLY A 273 5.38 -3.93 10.19
C GLY A 273 5.83 -2.76 11.06
N ASN A 274 7.12 -2.51 11.08
CA ASN A 274 7.74 -1.33 11.72
C ASN A 274 8.59 -0.64 10.68
N MET A 275 8.44 0.66 10.53
CA MET A 275 9.15 1.44 9.52
C MET A 275 9.57 2.80 10.09
N LEU A 276 10.82 3.17 9.83
CA LEU A 276 11.34 4.51 10.06
C LEU A 276 11.66 5.13 8.70
N VAL A 277 11.09 6.29 8.44
CA VAL A 277 11.32 7.10 7.24
C VAL A 277 12.02 8.39 7.65
N ALA A 278 13.08 8.73 6.94
CA ALA A 278 13.78 10.01 7.08
C ALA A 278 13.90 10.67 5.71
N ILE A 279 13.57 11.95 5.64
CA ILE A 279 13.78 12.79 4.45
C ILE A 279 14.55 14.03 4.88
N TYR A 280 15.61 14.34 4.15
CA TYR A 280 16.39 15.54 4.34
C TYR A 280 16.48 16.33 3.03
N LYS A 281 16.14 17.62 3.09
CA LYS A 281 16.25 18.55 1.95
C LYS A 281 17.46 19.44 2.14
N LEU A 282 18.44 19.29 1.27
CA LEU A 282 19.61 20.17 1.23
C LEU A 282 19.28 21.54 0.63
N PRO A 283 20.01 22.61 0.98
CA PRO A 283 19.85 23.92 0.35
C PRO A 283 20.08 23.93 -1.18
N THR A 284 20.70 22.90 -1.71
CA THR A 284 20.97 22.68 -3.13
C THR A 284 19.78 22.10 -3.91
N ASP A 285 18.57 22.05 -3.32
CA ASP A 285 17.39 21.34 -3.86
C ASP A 285 17.59 19.83 -4.04
N THR A 286 18.55 19.27 -3.31
CA THR A 286 18.73 17.82 -3.22
C THR A 286 17.83 17.26 -2.12
N ARG A 287 17.05 16.24 -2.44
CA ARG A 287 16.25 15.45 -1.48
C ARG A 287 16.88 14.08 -1.28
N ILE A 288 17.17 13.74 -0.03
CA ILE A 288 17.64 12.42 0.35
C ILE A 288 16.53 11.76 1.18
N GLY A 289 16.09 10.60 0.76
CA GLY A 289 15.09 9.78 1.46
C GLY A 289 15.71 8.46 1.91
N LEU A 290 15.34 8.00 3.10
CA LEU A 290 15.73 6.71 3.67
C LEU A 290 14.53 6.04 4.32
N ILE A 291 14.34 4.76 4.02
CA ILE A 291 13.41 3.88 4.71
C ILE A 291 14.21 2.76 5.38
N LEU A 292 13.93 2.50 6.66
CA LEU A 292 14.37 1.31 7.39
C LEU A 292 13.12 0.55 7.82
N GLU A 293 13.03 -0.73 7.49
CA GLU A 293 11.85 -1.54 7.74
C GLU A 293 12.19 -2.87 8.40
N ARG A 294 11.30 -3.30 9.28
CA ARG A 294 11.26 -4.65 9.82
C ARG A 294 9.85 -5.21 9.74
N LEU A 295 9.70 -6.33 9.04
CA LEU A 295 8.47 -7.14 9.03
C LEU A 295 8.65 -8.37 9.91
N SER A 296 7.58 -8.78 10.60
CA SER A 296 7.50 -10.01 11.37
C SER A 296 6.11 -10.61 11.26
N TYR A 297 6.07 -11.92 11.06
CA TYR A 297 4.85 -12.71 10.88
C TYR A 297 4.84 -13.82 11.92
N HIS A 298 3.68 -14.07 12.49
CA HIS A 298 3.48 -15.12 13.49
C HIS A 298 2.18 -15.87 13.25
N SER A 299 2.22 -17.19 13.46
CA SER A 299 1.05 -18.07 13.43
C SER A 299 1.11 -19.05 14.60
N ASP A 300 -0.01 -19.26 15.25
CA ASP A 300 -0.20 -20.26 16.31
C ASP A 300 -0.48 -21.68 15.71
N ASP A 301 -0.17 -21.89 14.42
CA ASP A 301 -0.36 -23.16 13.76
C ASP A 301 0.48 -24.26 14.43
N SER A 302 -0.19 -25.28 14.96
CA SER A 302 0.43 -26.42 15.65
C SER A 302 0.71 -27.62 14.76
N ALA A 303 0.38 -27.54 13.47
CA ALA A 303 0.62 -28.64 12.53
C ALA A 303 2.13 -28.93 12.42
N ALA A 304 2.46 -30.21 12.22
CA ALA A 304 3.84 -30.60 11.95
C ALA A 304 4.37 -29.87 10.71
N ALA A 305 5.60 -29.40 10.78
CA ALA A 305 6.28 -28.65 9.73
C ALA A 305 5.65 -27.29 9.37
N ALA A 306 4.62 -26.82 10.11
CA ALA A 306 4.08 -25.48 9.90
C ALA A 306 5.12 -24.40 10.26
N VAL A 307 5.27 -23.40 9.41
CA VAL A 307 6.06 -22.22 9.71
C VAL A 307 5.28 -21.34 10.68
N THR A 308 5.86 -21.11 11.86
CA THR A 308 5.21 -20.37 12.95
C THR A 308 5.69 -18.93 13.06
N ASN A 309 6.91 -18.66 12.60
CA ASN A 309 7.47 -17.30 12.60
C ASN A 309 8.31 -17.04 11.38
N PHE A 310 8.24 -15.82 10.88
CA PHE A 310 9.16 -15.25 9.90
C PHE A 310 9.44 -13.79 10.25
N LYS A 311 10.66 -13.35 10.05
CA LYS A 311 11.03 -11.94 10.19
C LYS A 311 12.13 -11.57 9.20
N ARG A 312 12.05 -10.34 8.65
CA ARG A 312 13.08 -9.79 7.79
C ARG A 312 13.26 -8.29 8.03
N ASN A 313 14.44 -7.78 7.67
CA ASN A 313 14.71 -6.34 7.57
C ASN A 313 14.82 -5.96 6.10
N ALA A 314 14.51 -4.70 5.79
CA ALA A 314 14.78 -4.07 4.50
C ALA A 314 15.16 -2.60 4.70
N TRP A 315 15.78 -2.02 3.68
CA TRP A 315 16.00 -0.59 3.59
C TRP A 315 15.90 -0.14 2.15
N TYR A 316 15.57 1.13 1.96
CA TYR A 316 15.49 1.77 0.66
C TYR A 316 15.95 3.22 0.79
N THR A 317 16.67 3.72 -0.21
CA THR A 317 17.12 5.11 -0.27
C THR A 317 16.85 5.70 -1.63
N LEU A 318 16.54 6.99 -1.63
CA LEU A 318 16.38 7.84 -2.81
C LEU A 318 17.26 9.06 -2.67
N ILE A 319 17.97 9.42 -3.73
CA ILE A 319 18.59 10.73 -3.91
C ILE A 319 17.95 11.36 -5.15
N GLN A 320 17.40 12.55 -4.99
CA GLN A 320 16.72 13.31 -6.04
C GLN A 320 17.26 14.73 -6.05
N GLN A 321 17.63 15.22 -7.22
CA GLN A 321 18.15 16.56 -7.43
C GLN A 321 17.30 17.32 -8.43
N ASN A 322 16.91 18.54 -8.06
CA ASN A 322 16.20 19.46 -8.96
C ASN A 322 17.15 20.52 -9.51
N PHE A 323 16.99 20.83 -10.80
CA PHE A 323 17.73 21.87 -11.54
C PHE A 323 16.72 22.69 -12.36
N GLY A 324 16.03 23.64 -11.75
CA GLY A 324 14.94 24.34 -12.39
C GLY A 324 13.83 23.37 -12.83
N PRO A 325 13.52 23.26 -14.14
CA PRO A 325 12.50 22.36 -14.62
C PRO A 325 12.96 20.88 -14.71
N HIS A 326 14.25 20.62 -14.56
CA HIS A 326 14.84 19.27 -14.63
C HIS A 326 14.89 18.63 -13.26
N GLU A 327 14.65 17.34 -13.20
CA GLU A 327 14.80 16.52 -12.01
C GLU A 327 15.53 15.22 -12.40
N VAL A 328 16.49 14.81 -11.60
CA VAL A 328 17.15 13.50 -11.73
C VAL A 328 17.05 12.77 -10.41
N TRP A 329 16.93 11.44 -10.47
CA TRP A 329 16.93 10.62 -9.26
C TRP A 329 17.68 9.31 -9.45
N ALA A 330 18.19 8.81 -8.34
CA ALA A 330 18.68 7.45 -8.21
C ALA A 330 18.10 6.82 -6.94
N SER A 331 17.72 5.57 -7.00
CA SER A 331 17.27 4.82 -5.83
C SER A 331 17.95 3.47 -5.75
N TYR A 332 18.08 2.98 -4.52
CA TYR A 332 18.53 1.63 -4.25
C TYR A 332 17.91 1.11 -2.96
N GLY A 333 17.56 -0.17 -2.93
CA GLY A 333 17.02 -0.81 -1.75
C GLY A 333 17.44 -2.27 -1.68
N ARG A 334 17.38 -2.83 -0.46
CA ARG A 334 17.67 -4.23 -0.20
C ARG A 334 16.71 -4.80 0.84
N ALA A 335 16.12 -5.95 0.53
CA ALA A 335 15.44 -6.80 1.47
C ALA A 335 16.32 -8.02 1.77
N TYR A 336 16.51 -8.32 3.05
CA TYR A 336 17.29 -9.47 3.49
C TYR A 336 16.41 -10.72 3.54
N ALA A 337 17.00 -11.89 3.41
CA ALA A 337 16.30 -13.17 3.45
C ALA A 337 15.58 -13.43 4.78
N GLY A 338 16.06 -12.82 5.86
CA GLY A 338 15.43 -12.92 7.17
C GLY A 338 15.73 -14.24 7.90
N SER A 339 14.80 -14.60 8.79
CA SER A 339 14.87 -15.86 9.53
C SER A 339 13.47 -16.38 9.82
N CYS A 340 13.32 -17.70 10.00
CA CYS A 340 12.04 -18.34 10.32
C CYS A 340 12.20 -19.46 11.36
N ASN A 341 11.04 -19.88 11.92
CA ASN A 341 10.90 -21.08 12.73
C ASN A 341 9.75 -21.92 12.19
N ALA A 342 9.85 -23.24 12.36
CA ALA A 342 8.81 -24.20 12.01
C ALA A 342 8.71 -25.30 13.08
N ASN A 343 7.53 -25.93 13.18
CA ASN A 343 7.28 -26.98 14.17
C ASN A 343 8.00 -28.27 13.82
N GLY A 344 8.91 -28.71 14.70
CA GLY A 344 9.57 -30.01 14.60
C GLY A 344 10.56 -30.18 13.45
N ILE A 345 10.86 -29.13 12.68
CA ILE A 345 11.80 -29.16 11.56
C ILE A 345 12.65 -27.88 11.50
N ALA A 346 13.76 -27.95 10.80
CA ALA A 346 14.54 -26.77 10.46
C ALA A 346 13.78 -25.89 9.47
N CYS A 347 13.79 -24.57 9.69
CA CYS A 347 13.26 -23.58 8.78
C CYS A 347 14.40 -22.83 8.09
N SER A 348 14.28 -22.62 6.80
CA SER A 348 15.29 -21.89 6.04
C SER A 348 14.65 -20.77 5.20
N THR A 349 15.33 -19.62 5.20
CA THR A 349 14.95 -18.44 4.42
C THR A 349 15.95 -18.15 3.30
N ASN A 350 16.85 -19.09 3.01
CA ASN A 350 17.85 -18.91 1.97
C ASN A 350 17.18 -18.53 0.64
N GLY A 351 17.74 -17.53 -0.03
CA GLY A 351 17.23 -17.11 -1.32
C GLY A 351 15.97 -16.22 -1.27
N LEU A 352 15.46 -15.81 -0.09
CA LEU A 352 14.32 -14.90 0.02
C LEU A 352 14.69 -13.41 -0.08
N GLY A 353 15.97 -13.08 -0.22
CA GLY A 353 16.43 -11.70 -0.34
C GLY A 353 16.30 -11.14 -1.76
N ALA A 354 16.27 -9.80 -1.85
CA ALA A 354 16.30 -9.11 -3.13
C ALA A 354 16.98 -7.74 -3.01
N ALA A 355 17.38 -7.19 -4.17
CA ALA A 355 17.83 -5.82 -4.29
C ALA A 355 17.05 -5.13 -5.41
N GLN A 356 16.75 -3.85 -5.23
CA GLN A 356 16.04 -3.02 -6.19
C GLN A 356 16.83 -1.75 -6.47
N TRP A 357 16.74 -1.24 -7.69
CA TRP A 357 17.38 0.00 -8.10
C TRP A 357 16.57 0.72 -9.18
N SER A 358 16.69 2.02 -9.23
CA SER A 358 16.20 2.84 -10.34
C SER A 358 17.11 4.03 -10.58
N LEU A 359 17.12 4.51 -11.82
CA LEU A 359 17.73 5.77 -12.24
C LEU A 359 16.79 6.42 -13.24
N GLY A 360 16.50 7.70 -13.06
CA GLY A 360 15.61 8.41 -13.96
C GLY A 360 15.80 9.91 -13.96
N ALA A 361 15.11 10.52 -14.92
CA ALA A 361 15.06 11.96 -15.09
C ALA A 361 13.66 12.41 -15.50
N SER A 362 13.30 13.65 -15.15
CA SER A 362 12.10 14.30 -15.65
C SER A 362 12.36 15.73 -16.08
N TYR A 363 11.48 16.23 -16.94
CA TYR A 363 11.45 17.62 -17.37
C TYR A 363 10.03 18.17 -17.22
N GLY A 364 9.89 19.24 -16.46
CA GLY A 364 8.64 19.95 -16.27
C GLY A 364 8.32 20.84 -17.47
N LEU A 365 7.29 20.49 -18.23
CA LEU A 365 6.72 21.29 -19.31
C LEU A 365 5.87 22.43 -18.77
N SER A 366 5.24 22.21 -17.62
CA SER A 366 4.47 23.19 -16.85
C SER A 366 4.42 22.76 -15.38
N SER A 367 3.73 23.57 -14.53
CA SER A 367 3.48 23.19 -13.12
C SER A 367 2.65 21.90 -12.97
N ARG A 368 1.94 21.47 -14.01
CA ARG A 368 1.04 20.30 -14.00
C ARG A 368 1.47 19.17 -14.93
N THR A 369 2.46 19.40 -15.80
CA THR A 369 2.86 18.44 -16.84
C THR A 369 4.36 18.21 -16.80
N LYS A 370 4.75 16.92 -16.69
CA LYS A 370 6.15 16.49 -16.78
C LYS A 370 6.27 15.35 -17.78
N VAL A 371 7.35 15.31 -18.53
CA VAL A 371 7.82 14.12 -19.23
C VAL A 371 8.95 13.48 -18.43
N TYR A 372 9.02 12.16 -18.41
CA TYR A 372 10.04 11.46 -17.62
C TYR A 372 10.48 10.15 -18.28
N GLY A 373 11.67 9.70 -17.91
CA GLY A 373 12.20 8.41 -18.30
C GLY A 373 12.98 7.77 -17.19
N ALA A 374 12.98 6.45 -17.15
CA ALA A 374 13.67 5.67 -16.14
C ALA A 374 14.19 4.33 -16.64
N VAL A 375 15.28 3.88 -16.03
CA VAL A 375 15.73 2.49 -16.04
C VAL A 375 15.59 1.95 -14.63
N TYR A 376 15.16 0.69 -14.50
CA TYR A 376 14.85 0.12 -13.20
C TYR A 376 14.97 -1.40 -13.18
N GLY A 377 15.07 -1.98 -12.01
CA GLY A 377 15.09 -3.42 -11.85
C GLY A 377 14.98 -3.91 -10.42
N ILE A 378 14.52 -5.16 -10.28
CA ILE A 378 14.56 -5.95 -9.06
C ILE A 378 15.39 -7.20 -9.33
N ASN A 379 16.40 -7.45 -8.52
CA ASN A 379 17.21 -8.66 -8.55
C ASN A 379 16.76 -9.57 -7.41
N ASN A 380 15.94 -10.58 -7.73
CA ASN A 380 15.51 -11.60 -6.77
C ASN A 380 16.61 -12.64 -6.59
N GLN A 381 16.79 -13.11 -5.35
CA GLN A 381 17.45 -14.38 -5.08
C GLN A 381 16.52 -15.55 -5.40
N ASP A 382 17.04 -16.77 -5.45
CA ASP A 382 16.40 -17.96 -6.04
C ASP A 382 15.01 -18.29 -5.49
N SER A 383 14.67 -17.88 -4.27
CA SER A 383 13.37 -18.15 -3.63
C SER A 383 12.51 -16.90 -3.50
N ALA A 384 13.03 -15.71 -3.83
CA ALA A 384 12.31 -14.45 -3.67
C ALA A 384 11.40 -14.18 -4.87
N SER A 385 10.24 -13.57 -4.60
CA SER A 385 9.21 -13.26 -5.59
C SER A 385 8.78 -11.79 -5.52
N TYR A 386 9.74 -10.88 -5.31
CA TYR A 386 9.43 -9.45 -5.42
C TYR A 386 9.14 -9.08 -6.87
N VAL A 387 8.10 -8.30 -7.07
CA VAL A 387 7.61 -7.92 -8.40
C VAL A 387 7.19 -6.46 -8.41
N ILE A 388 7.36 -5.78 -9.52
CA ILE A 388 6.86 -4.41 -9.71
C ILE A 388 5.36 -4.40 -10.01
N ALA A 389 4.66 -3.31 -9.71
CA ALA A 389 3.25 -3.17 -10.06
C ALA A 389 3.03 -3.25 -11.57
N GLY A 390 1.89 -3.81 -11.99
CA GLY A 390 1.56 -3.96 -13.40
C GLY A 390 2.43 -4.97 -14.15
N ALA A 391 3.23 -5.78 -13.42
CA ALA A 391 4.02 -6.82 -14.07
C ALA A 391 3.13 -7.92 -14.65
N PRO A 392 3.49 -8.48 -15.82
CA PRO A 392 2.74 -9.56 -16.47
C PRO A 392 2.65 -10.81 -15.59
N VAL A 393 1.66 -11.66 -15.89
CA VAL A 393 1.55 -13.00 -15.30
C VAL A 393 2.86 -13.77 -15.49
N GLY A 394 3.34 -14.42 -14.43
CA GLY A 394 4.62 -15.13 -14.41
C GLY A 394 5.82 -14.29 -13.92
N ALA A 395 5.72 -12.97 -13.90
CA ALA A 395 6.79 -12.12 -13.37
C ALA A 395 7.04 -12.32 -11.86
N ALA A 396 6.06 -12.86 -11.13
CA ALA A 396 6.18 -13.21 -9.71
C ALA A 396 6.75 -14.61 -9.45
N SER A 397 7.29 -15.28 -10.47
CA SER A 397 7.97 -16.57 -10.26
C SER A 397 9.17 -16.41 -9.32
N PRO A 398 9.46 -17.37 -8.43
CA PRO A 398 10.65 -17.34 -7.61
C PRO A 398 11.90 -17.12 -8.45
N GLY A 399 12.84 -16.32 -7.99
CA GLY A 399 14.09 -16.01 -8.67
C GLY A 399 13.97 -15.07 -9.88
N ALA A 400 12.75 -14.83 -10.39
CA ALA A 400 12.54 -13.97 -11.55
C ALA A 400 12.96 -12.52 -11.28
N SER A 401 14.13 -12.17 -11.76
CA SER A 401 14.68 -10.81 -11.68
C SER A 401 14.17 -9.96 -12.83
N SER A 402 13.59 -8.80 -12.53
CA SER A 402 12.99 -7.91 -13.51
C SER A 402 13.90 -6.74 -13.90
N ARG A 403 13.81 -6.30 -15.15
CA ARG A 403 14.45 -5.08 -15.65
C ARG A 403 13.55 -4.39 -16.67
N GLY A 404 13.56 -3.08 -16.63
CA GLY A 404 12.84 -2.27 -17.61
C GLY A 404 13.51 -0.94 -17.90
N VAL A 405 13.15 -0.39 -19.05
CA VAL A 405 13.51 0.96 -19.49
C VAL A 405 12.31 1.55 -20.20
N GLY A 406 11.95 2.77 -19.87
CA GLY A 406 10.80 3.41 -20.47
C GLY A 406 10.73 4.89 -20.25
N ALA A 407 9.68 5.47 -20.82
CA ALA A 407 9.36 6.88 -20.71
C ALA A 407 7.84 7.09 -20.56
N GLY A 408 7.47 8.20 -19.98
CA GLY A 408 6.07 8.52 -19.73
C GLY A 408 5.83 10.03 -19.64
N ILE A 409 4.56 10.35 -19.48
CA ILE A 409 4.11 11.70 -19.20
C ILE A 409 3.23 11.68 -17.95
N LEU A 410 3.40 12.68 -17.10
CA LEU A 410 2.54 12.95 -15.97
C LEU A 410 1.79 14.24 -16.25
N HIS A 411 0.46 14.20 -16.12
CA HIS A 411 -0.38 15.41 -16.17
C HIS A 411 -1.37 15.40 -15.01
N MET A 412 -1.41 16.51 -14.27
CA MET A 412 -2.36 16.75 -13.18
C MET A 412 -3.36 17.82 -13.58
N PHE A 413 -4.63 17.67 -13.27
CA PHE A 413 -5.69 18.64 -13.57
C PHE A 413 -6.63 18.85 -12.39
#